data_58f9f2e2fb6b02239b7abb43accb9a3a
#
_entry.id   58f9f2e2fb6b02239b7abb43accb9a3a
#
_cell.length_a   1.000
_cell.length_b   1.000
_cell.length_c   1.000
_cell.angle_alpha   90.00
_cell.angle_beta   90.00
_cell.angle_gamma   90.00
#
_symmetry.space_group_name_H-M   'P 1'
#
loop_
_entity.id
_entity.type
_entity.pdbx_description
1 polymer ?
#
loop_
_entity_poly.entity_id
_entity_poly.type
_entity_poly.pdbx_seq_one_letter_code
_entity_poly.pdbx_strand_id
1 'polypeptide(L)'
;ASGDWSSDVCSSDLVRPVSAAPAAKNVIFLSADAFGVLPPVSILNAAQTQYYFLSGFTAKLAGTERGITEPTPTFSACFGQAFLELHPTKYAEELVKKMEKSGAKAYLVNTGWNGTGKRISIKDTRGIIDGILSGAILSAPTKQLPIFNFEIPTELTGVATEILDPRDTYASASEWETKAKDLAGRFVKNFEKYTTNEAGKALVAAGPQL
;
A
#
# COMPACT_ATOMS: atom_id res chain seq x y z
N ALA A 1 2.28 -14.31 -41.92
CA ALA A 1 2.93 -13.11 -41.43
C ALA A 1 3.23 -13.31 -39.96
N SER A 2 4.45 -13.62 -39.62
CA SER A 2 4.92 -13.55 -38.23
C SER A 2 5.12 -12.07 -37.90
N GLY A 3 4.06 -11.42 -37.41
CA GLY A 3 4.19 -10.10 -36.83
C GLY A 3 5.13 -10.18 -35.64
N ASP A 4 6.18 -9.36 -35.66
CA ASP A 4 7.07 -9.21 -34.52
C ASP A 4 6.31 -8.50 -33.40
N TRP A 5 5.68 -9.31 -32.54
CA TRP A 5 4.86 -8.87 -31.42
C TRP A 5 5.64 -7.98 -30.43
N SER A 6 6.97 -8.10 -30.43
CA SER A 6 7.80 -7.35 -29.51
C SER A 6 8.05 -5.91 -29.97
N SER A 7 8.04 -5.65 -31.27
CA SER A 7 8.29 -4.29 -31.79
C SER A 7 7.06 -3.39 -31.78
N ASP A 8 5.86 -3.92 -32.00
CA ASP A 8 4.63 -3.13 -32.07
C ASP A 8 4.11 -2.70 -30.70
N VAL A 9 4.21 -3.58 -29.69
CA VAL A 9 3.80 -3.25 -28.31
C VAL A 9 4.77 -2.26 -27.66
N CYS A 10 6.06 -2.34 -27.98
CA CYS A 10 7.08 -1.46 -27.36
C CYS A 10 7.21 -0.09 -28.02
N SER A 11 6.86 0.09 -29.29
CA SER A 11 7.09 1.35 -30.02
C SER A 11 5.90 2.28 -30.05
N SER A 12 4.66 1.75 -30.04
CA SER A 12 3.43 2.57 -30.12
C SER A 12 2.88 2.98 -28.76
N ASP A 13 3.13 2.19 -27.70
CA ASP A 13 2.55 2.43 -26.38
C ASP A 13 3.50 3.14 -25.40
N LEU A 14 4.77 3.32 -25.77
CA LEU A 14 5.71 4.09 -24.97
C LEU A 14 5.53 5.58 -25.20
N VAL A 15 5.17 6.29 -24.14
CA VAL A 15 5.10 7.77 -24.13
C VAL A 15 6.45 8.41 -24.48
N ARG A 16 7.56 7.68 -24.29
CA ARG A 16 8.93 8.10 -24.64
C ARG A 16 9.59 7.03 -25.50
N PRO A 17 10.24 7.40 -26.59
CA PRO A 17 10.88 6.46 -27.53
C PRO A 17 12.14 5.78 -26.96
N VAL A 18 12.61 6.19 -25.79
CA VAL A 18 13.78 5.60 -25.08
C VAL A 18 13.32 5.10 -23.71
N SER A 19 13.66 3.86 -23.37
CA SER A 19 13.34 3.24 -22.06
C SER A 19 14.16 3.86 -20.92
N ALA A 20 14.11 5.19 -20.78
CA ALA A 20 14.80 5.95 -19.75
C ALA A 20 13.88 6.95 -19.09
N ALA A 21 13.94 7.02 -17.77
CA ALA A 21 13.23 7.96 -16.95
C ALA A 21 14.11 8.48 -15.81
N PRO A 22 13.86 9.70 -15.29
CA PRO A 22 14.48 10.15 -14.05
C PRO A 22 14.09 9.26 -12.86
N ALA A 23 14.80 9.39 -11.74
CA ALA A 23 14.45 8.71 -10.51
C ALA A 23 13.00 9.03 -10.09
N ALA A 24 12.27 8.01 -9.63
CA ALA A 24 10.91 8.18 -9.12
C ALA A 24 10.90 9.14 -7.92
N LYS A 25 9.90 10.03 -7.87
CA LYS A 25 9.66 10.93 -6.74
C LYS A 25 8.68 10.35 -5.73
N ASN A 26 7.79 9.48 -6.18
CA ASN A 26 6.76 8.85 -5.37
C ASN A 26 6.78 7.34 -5.58
N VAL A 27 6.66 6.59 -4.49
CA VAL A 27 6.50 5.14 -4.49
C VAL A 27 5.13 4.84 -3.89
N ILE A 28 4.28 4.17 -4.64
CA ILE A 28 2.91 3.87 -4.21
C ILE A 28 2.77 2.35 -4.09
N PHE A 29 2.52 1.88 -2.87
CA PHE A 29 2.12 0.51 -2.62
C PHE A 29 0.60 0.42 -2.76
N LEU A 30 0.14 -0.38 -3.71
CA LEU A 30 -1.29 -0.63 -3.88
C LEU A 30 -1.73 -1.77 -2.98
N SER A 31 -2.71 -1.50 -2.14
CA SER A 31 -3.37 -2.47 -1.29
C SER A 31 -4.85 -2.57 -1.64
N ALA A 32 -5.48 -3.66 -1.25
CA ALA A 32 -6.93 -3.84 -1.31
C ALA A 32 -7.38 -4.51 -0.01
N ASP A 33 -7.80 -3.70 0.95
CA ASP A 33 -8.32 -4.19 2.22
C ASP A 33 -9.78 -4.60 2.08
N ALA A 34 -10.07 -5.87 2.35
CA ALA A 34 -11.43 -6.41 2.32
C ALA A 34 -12.22 -6.15 3.60
N PHE A 35 -11.57 -5.65 4.66
CA PHE A 35 -12.19 -5.43 5.97
C PHE A 35 -12.65 -4.00 6.20
N GLY A 36 -12.17 -3.06 5.38
CA GLY A 36 -12.47 -1.64 5.52
C GLY A 36 -11.72 -0.95 6.66
N VAL A 37 -10.64 -1.53 7.13
CA VAL A 37 -9.84 -1.07 8.28
C VAL A 37 -8.79 -0.05 7.88
N LEU A 38 -8.13 -0.30 6.73
CA LEU A 38 -7.05 0.57 6.27
C LEU A 38 -7.59 1.86 5.65
N PRO A 39 -6.93 3.00 5.89
CA PRO A 39 -7.32 4.26 5.26
C PRO A 39 -7.08 4.21 3.75
N PRO A 40 -7.77 5.05 2.96
CA PRO A 40 -7.58 5.09 1.52
C PRO A 40 -6.18 5.52 1.10
N VAL A 41 -5.48 6.29 1.96
CA VAL A 41 -4.07 6.65 1.77
C VAL A 41 -3.37 6.83 3.10
N SER A 42 -2.11 6.40 3.16
CA SER A 42 -1.19 6.64 4.27
C SER A 42 0.15 7.13 3.75
N ILE A 43 0.74 8.10 4.44
CA ILE A 43 2.12 8.55 4.22
C ILE A 43 3.02 7.66 5.08
N LEU A 44 4.01 7.04 4.48
CA LEU A 44 4.88 6.08 5.17
C LEU A 44 6.25 6.69 5.47
N ASN A 45 6.73 6.51 6.68
CA ASN A 45 8.14 6.75 7.01
C ASN A 45 9.02 5.59 6.51
N ALA A 46 10.34 5.72 6.63
CA ALA A 46 11.30 4.74 6.11
C ALA A 46 11.12 3.33 6.69
N ALA A 47 10.87 3.22 7.99
CA ALA A 47 10.67 1.94 8.65
C ALA A 47 9.32 1.30 8.27
N GLN A 48 8.25 2.08 8.23
CA GLN A 48 6.94 1.64 7.73
C GLN A 48 7.01 1.24 6.26
N THR A 49 7.74 1.98 5.43
CA THR A 49 7.95 1.62 4.02
C THR A 49 8.51 0.20 3.91
N GLN A 50 9.55 -0.13 4.67
CA GLN A 50 10.12 -1.48 4.68
C GLN A 50 9.13 -2.53 5.21
N TYR A 51 8.45 -2.26 6.33
CA TYR A 51 7.51 -3.20 6.95
C TYR A 51 6.36 -3.55 5.99
N TYR A 52 5.70 -2.53 5.42
CA TYR A 52 4.55 -2.74 4.54
C TYR A 52 4.93 -3.25 3.15
N PHE A 53 6.13 -2.91 2.66
CA PHE A 53 6.69 -3.54 1.47
C PHE A 53 6.96 -5.04 1.69
N LEU A 54 7.59 -5.41 2.81
CA LEU A 54 7.79 -6.82 3.18
C LEU A 54 6.48 -7.56 3.35
N SER A 55 5.48 -6.94 3.94
CA SER A 55 4.17 -7.55 4.13
C SER A 55 3.45 -7.79 2.81
N GLY A 56 3.50 -6.83 1.87
CA GLY A 56 2.88 -6.94 0.55
C GLY A 56 1.39 -7.29 0.64
N PHE A 57 0.65 -6.57 1.51
CA PHE A 57 -0.74 -6.86 1.80
C PHE A 57 -1.69 -6.43 0.69
N THR A 58 -2.52 -7.36 0.24
CA THR A 58 -3.60 -7.10 -0.73
C THR A 58 -4.73 -8.11 -0.53
N ALA A 59 -5.73 -8.10 -1.40
CA ALA A 59 -6.78 -9.13 -1.43
C ALA A 59 -6.85 -9.78 -2.81
N LYS A 60 -7.03 -11.08 -2.81
CA LYS A 60 -7.47 -11.83 -4.00
C LYS A 60 -8.93 -11.50 -4.22
N LEU A 61 -9.26 -11.02 -5.42
CA LEU A 61 -10.63 -10.67 -5.77
C LEU A 61 -11.42 -11.91 -6.19
N ALA A 62 -12.72 -11.91 -5.92
CA ALA A 62 -13.61 -12.96 -6.39
C ALA A 62 -13.53 -13.11 -7.92
N GLY A 63 -13.39 -14.34 -8.40
CA GLY A 63 -13.32 -14.65 -9.83
C GLY A 63 -11.97 -14.42 -10.50
N THR A 64 -10.94 -13.92 -9.78
CA THR A 64 -9.59 -13.74 -10.34
C THR A 64 -8.74 -15.00 -10.24
N GLU A 65 -9.02 -15.87 -9.28
CA GLU A 65 -8.37 -17.17 -9.12
C GLU A 65 -9.42 -18.27 -8.92
N ARG A 66 -9.09 -19.48 -9.35
CA ARG A 66 -9.99 -20.64 -9.23
C ARG A 66 -10.29 -20.92 -7.75
N GLY A 67 -11.56 -20.96 -7.38
CA GLY A 67 -12.01 -21.24 -6.01
C GLY A 67 -12.10 -20.01 -5.09
N ILE A 68 -11.75 -18.83 -5.56
CA ILE A 68 -11.94 -17.57 -4.81
C ILE A 68 -13.31 -16.99 -5.15
N THR A 69 -14.25 -17.10 -4.21
CA THR A 69 -15.63 -16.61 -4.34
C THR A 69 -15.85 -15.28 -3.62
N GLU A 70 -15.00 -14.94 -2.65
CA GLU A 70 -15.05 -13.72 -1.87
C GLU A 70 -13.66 -13.07 -1.77
N PRO A 71 -13.57 -11.75 -1.58
CA PRO A 71 -12.31 -11.06 -1.37
C PRO A 71 -11.54 -11.68 -0.19
N THR A 72 -10.38 -12.25 -0.46
CA THR A 72 -9.56 -12.95 0.53
C THR A 72 -8.25 -12.23 0.74
N PRO A 73 -7.93 -11.80 1.97
CA PRO A 73 -6.68 -11.12 2.27
C PRO A 73 -5.48 -12.03 1.98
N THR A 74 -4.44 -11.47 1.41
CA THR A 74 -3.21 -12.19 1.09
C THR A 74 -1.99 -11.32 1.35
N PHE A 75 -0.86 -11.99 1.61
CA PHE A 75 0.43 -11.35 1.82
C PHE A 75 1.43 -11.94 0.82
N SER A 76 2.07 -11.05 0.06
CA SER A 76 3.09 -11.42 -0.92
C SER A 76 4.33 -10.56 -0.69
N ALA A 77 5.41 -11.13 -0.18
CA ALA A 77 6.63 -10.40 0.14
C ALA A 77 7.06 -9.50 -1.02
N CYS A 78 7.30 -8.23 -0.72
CA CYS A 78 7.69 -7.21 -1.69
C CYS A 78 6.72 -7.08 -2.89
N PHE A 79 5.44 -7.47 -2.73
CA PHE A 79 4.43 -7.57 -3.80
C PHE A 79 4.80 -8.51 -4.96
N GLY A 80 5.84 -9.34 -4.78
CA GLY A 80 6.37 -10.20 -5.83
C GLY A 80 7.10 -11.44 -5.29
N GLN A 81 6.57 -12.07 -4.25
CA GLN A 81 7.23 -13.18 -3.54
C GLN A 81 7.75 -14.28 -4.46
N ALA A 82 7.03 -14.59 -5.53
CA ALA A 82 7.43 -15.63 -6.48
C ALA A 82 8.71 -15.31 -7.27
N PHE A 83 9.15 -14.06 -7.28
CA PHE A 83 10.31 -13.57 -8.04
C PHE A 83 11.52 -13.24 -7.16
N LEU A 84 11.42 -13.44 -5.84
CA LEU A 84 12.50 -13.11 -4.91
C LEU A 84 13.53 -14.25 -4.82
N GLU A 85 14.79 -13.92 -5.08
CA GLU A 85 15.90 -14.85 -4.96
C GLU A 85 16.68 -14.69 -3.65
N LEU A 86 16.73 -13.46 -3.12
CA LEU A 86 17.38 -13.14 -1.86
C LEU A 86 16.34 -13.07 -0.72
N HIS A 87 16.85 -13.03 0.51
CA HIS A 87 15.96 -12.78 1.66
C HIS A 87 15.24 -11.44 1.47
N PRO A 88 13.90 -11.38 1.68
CA PRO A 88 13.08 -10.20 1.38
C PRO A 88 13.57 -8.89 1.98
N THR A 89 14.19 -8.92 3.17
CA THR A 89 14.76 -7.73 3.82
C THR A 89 15.81 -7.02 2.97
N LYS A 90 16.54 -7.75 2.11
CA LYS A 90 17.54 -7.14 1.21
C LYS A 90 16.91 -6.21 0.18
N TYR A 91 15.74 -6.61 -0.33
CA TYR A 91 14.98 -5.77 -1.27
C TYR A 91 14.40 -4.54 -0.56
N ALA A 92 13.91 -4.70 0.68
CA ALA A 92 13.38 -3.59 1.46
C ALA A 92 14.46 -2.56 1.86
N GLU A 93 15.64 -3.03 2.26
CA GLU A 93 16.81 -2.19 2.53
C GLU A 93 17.22 -1.39 1.28
N GLU A 94 17.31 -2.05 0.13
CA GLU A 94 17.74 -1.41 -1.11
C GLU A 94 16.69 -0.41 -1.62
N LEU A 95 15.39 -0.71 -1.46
CA LEU A 95 14.30 0.22 -1.78
C LEU A 95 14.46 1.54 -1.00
N VAL A 96 14.55 1.47 0.33
CA VAL A 96 14.66 2.67 1.17
C VAL A 96 15.95 3.44 0.89
N LYS A 97 17.07 2.76 0.73
CA LYS A 97 18.35 3.38 0.34
C LYS A 97 18.25 4.17 -0.97
N LYS A 98 17.56 3.62 -1.99
CA LYS A 98 17.31 4.32 -3.26
C LYS A 98 16.36 5.49 -3.08
N MET A 99 15.31 5.33 -2.27
CA MET A 99 14.37 6.40 -1.95
C MET A 99 15.05 7.56 -1.23
N GLU A 100 15.88 7.30 -0.22
CA GLU A 100 16.65 8.32 0.49
C GLU A 100 17.57 9.09 -0.47
N LYS A 101 18.28 8.39 -1.36
CA LYS A 101 19.14 9.00 -2.36
C LYS A 101 18.38 9.89 -3.35
N SER A 102 17.16 9.53 -3.73
CA SER A 102 16.34 10.29 -4.69
C SER A 102 15.41 11.32 -4.03
N GLY A 103 15.26 11.28 -2.70
CA GLY A 103 14.27 12.07 -1.97
C GLY A 103 12.82 11.59 -2.17
N ALA A 104 12.63 10.37 -2.69
CA ALA A 104 11.31 9.82 -2.96
C ALA A 104 10.51 9.60 -1.68
N LYS A 105 9.19 9.76 -1.77
CA LYS A 105 8.23 9.50 -0.69
C LYS A 105 7.46 8.22 -0.97
N ALA A 106 7.09 7.51 0.10
CA ALA A 106 6.29 6.29 -0.02
C ALA A 106 4.89 6.49 0.53
N TYR A 107 3.93 5.86 -0.13
CA TYR A 107 2.52 5.88 0.23
C TYR A 107 1.94 4.48 0.15
N LEU A 108 1.03 4.15 1.09
CA LEU A 108 0.16 2.99 0.97
C LEU A 108 -1.21 3.49 0.51
N VAL A 109 -1.66 3.05 -0.65
CA VAL A 109 -2.97 3.42 -1.22
C VAL A 109 -3.87 2.19 -1.20
N ASN A 110 -4.96 2.29 -0.45
CA ASN A 110 -5.96 1.24 -0.34
C ASN A 110 -7.07 1.46 -1.37
N THR A 111 -7.22 0.51 -2.28
CA THR A 111 -8.28 0.48 -3.31
C THR A 111 -9.40 -0.51 -2.97
N GLY A 112 -9.40 -1.04 -1.76
CA GLY A 112 -10.36 -2.02 -1.25
C GLY A 112 -11.66 -1.40 -0.77
N TRP A 113 -12.16 -1.88 0.35
CA TRP A 113 -13.44 -1.50 0.93
C TRP A 113 -13.25 -0.53 2.11
N ASN A 114 -14.32 0.16 2.47
CA ASN A 114 -14.43 0.95 3.69
C ASN A 114 -15.37 0.27 4.71
N GLY A 115 -15.52 0.84 5.89
CA GLY A 115 -16.34 0.29 6.96
C GLY A 115 -17.82 0.12 6.62
N THR A 116 -18.35 0.84 5.63
CA THR A 116 -19.73 0.65 5.14
C THR A 116 -19.91 -0.58 4.23
N GLY A 117 -18.83 -1.33 3.96
CA GLY A 117 -18.82 -2.43 3.00
C GLY A 117 -18.81 -1.98 1.53
N LYS A 118 -18.65 -0.70 1.26
CA LYS A 118 -18.51 -0.17 -0.11
C LYS A 118 -17.04 -0.07 -0.48
N ARG A 119 -16.76 -0.36 -1.74
CA ARG A 119 -15.41 -0.19 -2.28
C ARG A 119 -15.10 1.30 -2.44
N ILE A 120 -13.85 1.68 -2.11
CA ILE A 120 -13.33 3.04 -2.36
C ILE A 120 -13.49 3.34 -3.86
N SER A 121 -14.07 4.50 -4.18
CA SER A 121 -14.39 4.82 -5.55
C SER A 121 -13.16 5.10 -6.40
N ILE A 122 -13.27 4.85 -7.71
CA ILE A 122 -12.20 5.22 -8.67
C ILE A 122 -11.98 6.74 -8.66
N LYS A 123 -13.04 7.54 -8.45
CA LYS A 123 -12.94 8.99 -8.35
C LYS A 123 -12.07 9.39 -7.16
N ASP A 124 -12.32 8.84 -5.99
CA ASP A 124 -11.53 9.13 -4.79
C ASP A 124 -10.10 8.64 -4.92
N THR A 125 -9.90 7.42 -5.46
CA THR A 125 -8.56 6.89 -5.75
C THR A 125 -7.77 7.80 -6.69
N ARG A 126 -8.40 8.33 -7.75
CA ARG A 126 -7.77 9.30 -8.66
C ARG A 126 -7.43 10.60 -7.95
N GLY A 127 -8.34 11.14 -7.13
CA GLY A 127 -8.07 12.33 -6.33
C GLY A 127 -6.88 12.15 -5.38
N ILE A 128 -6.73 10.97 -4.77
CA ILE A 128 -5.58 10.61 -3.96
C ILE A 128 -4.29 10.61 -4.79
N ILE A 129 -4.30 9.97 -5.96
CA ILE A 129 -3.14 9.93 -6.85
C ILE A 129 -2.76 11.34 -7.32
N ASP A 130 -3.73 12.17 -7.69
CA ASP A 130 -3.50 13.56 -8.07
C ASP A 130 -2.89 14.37 -6.92
N GLY A 131 -3.38 14.16 -5.68
CA GLY A 131 -2.82 14.75 -4.47
C GLY A 131 -1.37 14.32 -4.19
N ILE A 132 -1.03 13.07 -4.47
CA ILE A 132 0.34 12.55 -4.37
C ILE A 132 1.23 13.18 -5.45
N LEU A 133 0.79 13.17 -6.71
CA LEU A 133 1.58 13.65 -7.86
C LEU A 133 1.83 15.14 -7.80
N SER A 134 0.85 15.93 -7.36
CA SER A 134 1.00 17.38 -7.16
C SER A 134 1.79 17.74 -5.91
N GLY A 135 1.98 16.81 -4.98
CA GLY A 135 2.56 17.06 -3.66
C GLY A 135 1.60 17.68 -2.64
N ALA A 136 0.33 17.91 -2.99
CA ALA A 136 -0.68 18.50 -2.10
C ALA A 136 -0.86 17.68 -0.81
N ILE A 137 -0.74 16.36 -0.88
CA ILE A 137 -0.84 15.47 0.28
C ILE A 137 0.23 15.75 1.36
N LEU A 138 1.41 16.25 0.99
CA LEU A 138 2.49 16.59 1.92
C LEU A 138 2.26 17.93 2.64
N SER A 139 1.37 18.76 2.11
CA SER A 139 0.99 20.05 2.69
C SER A 139 -0.36 19.99 3.41
N ALA A 140 -1.09 18.87 3.29
CA ALA A 140 -2.36 18.66 3.95
C ALA A 140 -2.16 18.47 5.46
N PRO A 141 -3.11 18.89 6.31
CA PRO A 141 -3.09 18.54 7.72
C PRO A 141 -3.25 17.04 7.88
N THR A 142 -2.48 16.47 8.81
CA THR A 142 -2.44 15.02 9.05
C THR A 142 -2.80 14.68 10.49
N LYS A 143 -3.18 13.41 10.70
CA LYS A 143 -3.33 12.80 12.02
C LYS A 143 -2.78 11.37 12.00
N GLN A 144 -2.52 10.80 13.17
CA GLN A 144 -2.13 9.41 13.29
C GLN A 144 -3.34 8.51 13.47
N LEU A 145 -3.40 7.43 12.69
CA LEU A 145 -4.37 6.36 12.84
C LEU A 145 -3.89 5.40 13.95
N PRO A 146 -4.70 5.13 14.99
CA PRO A 146 -4.33 4.19 16.05
C PRO A 146 -4.01 2.79 15.52
N ILE A 147 -3.31 1.98 16.30
CA ILE A 147 -2.92 0.59 16.01
C ILE A 147 -1.87 0.50 14.90
N PHE A 148 -2.12 1.08 13.73
CA PHE A 148 -1.20 1.05 12.59
C PHE A 148 -0.18 2.19 12.59
N ASN A 149 -0.40 3.23 13.41
CA ASN A 149 0.42 4.44 13.49
C ASN A 149 0.67 5.11 12.13
N PHE A 150 -0.28 4.95 11.20
CA PHE A 150 -0.20 5.61 9.90
C PHE A 150 -0.45 7.11 10.02
N GLU A 151 0.35 7.88 9.33
CA GLU A 151 0.07 9.28 9.08
C GLU A 151 -0.93 9.39 7.92
N ILE A 152 -2.14 9.92 8.21
CA ILE A 152 -3.23 10.04 7.25
C ILE A 152 -3.65 11.50 7.09
N PRO A 153 -3.94 11.98 5.87
CA PRO A 153 -4.47 13.32 5.67
C PRO A 153 -5.88 13.43 6.24
N THR A 154 -6.21 14.58 6.82
CA THR A 154 -7.56 14.88 7.31
C THR A 154 -8.43 15.57 6.26
N GLU A 155 -7.79 16.13 5.24
CA GLU A 155 -8.44 16.71 4.06
C GLU A 155 -7.55 16.51 2.83
N LEU A 156 -8.14 16.33 1.67
CA LEU A 156 -7.43 16.25 0.40
C LEU A 156 -8.36 16.67 -0.74
N THR A 157 -7.94 17.62 -1.54
CA THR A 157 -8.74 18.15 -2.65
C THR A 157 -9.14 17.03 -3.62
N GLY A 158 -10.43 16.96 -3.94
CA GLY A 158 -10.97 15.96 -4.86
C GLY A 158 -11.28 14.60 -4.23
N VAL A 159 -11.08 14.45 -2.92
CA VAL A 159 -11.40 13.23 -2.15
C VAL A 159 -12.45 13.55 -1.10
N ALA A 160 -13.41 12.66 -0.93
CA ALA A 160 -14.43 12.78 0.10
C ALA A 160 -13.78 12.69 1.49
N THR A 161 -13.96 13.72 2.32
CA THR A 161 -13.27 13.83 3.62
C THR A 161 -13.67 12.71 4.57
N GLU A 162 -14.94 12.27 4.52
CA GLU A 162 -15.50 11.23 5.37
C GLU A 162 -14.88 9.84 5.18
N ILE A 163 -14.14 9.61 4.09
CA ILE A 163 -13.48 8.32 3.86
C ILE A 163 -12.00 8.32 4.29
N LEU A 164 -11.40 9.50 4.51
CA LEU A 164 -9.96 9.61 4.80
C LEU A 164 -9.57 8.95 6.11
N ASP A 165 -10.44 9.03 7.12
CA ASP A 165 -10.31 8.23 8.33
C ASP A 165 -11.26 7.02 8.26
N PRO A 166 -10.75 5.79 8.22
CA PRO A 166 -11.62 4.62 8.11
C PRO A 166 -12.57 4.46 9.28
N ARG A 167 -12.28 5.02 10.46
CA ARG A 167 -13.15 4.98 11.65
C ARG A 167 -14.47 5.70 11.41
N ASP A 168 -14.46 6.76 10.61
CA ASP A 168 -15.64 7.57 10.29
C ASP A 168 -16.61 6.83 9.35
N THR A 169 -16.18 5.72 8.76
CA THR A 169 -16.99 4.88 7.86
C THR A 169 -17.70 3.73 8.58
N TYR A 170 -17.43 3.51 9.88
CA TYR A 170 -18.07 2.49 10.71
C TYR A 170 -19.22 3.05 11.52
N ALA A 171 -20.14 2.18 11.91
CA ALA A 171 -21.25 2.56 12.80
C ALA A 171 -20.76 2.95 14.21
N SER A 172 -19.64 2.40 14.65
CA SER A 172 -19.00 2.75 15.92
C SER A 172 -17.48 2.59 15.87
N ALA A 173 -16.77 3.38 16.69
CA ALA A 173 -15.33 3.28 16.83
C ALA A 173 -14.88 1.89 17.36
N SER A 174 -15.68 1.25 18.22
CA SER A 174 -15.39 -0.07 18.78
C SER A 174 -15.48 -1.18 17.72
N GLU A 175 -16.35 -1.04 16.74
CA GLU A 175 -16.45 -2.00 15.63
C GLU A 175 -15.20 -1.93 14.77
N TRP A 176 -14.76 -0.72 14.40
CA TRP A 176 -13.50 -0.54 13.69
C TRP A 176 -12.33 -1.11 14.49
N GLU A 177 -12.22 -0.79 15.77
CA GLU A 177 -11.12 -1.23 16.63
C GLU A 177 -11.02 -2.76 16.70
N THR A 178 -12.16 -3.45 16.79
CA THR A 178 -12.20 -4.91 16.79
C THR A 178 -11.64 -5.50 15.50
N LYS A 179 -12.08 -4.99 14.35
CA LYS A 179 -11.57 -5.45 13.03
C LYS A 179 -10.12 -5.02 12.81
N ALA A 180 -9.74 -3.84 13.32
CA ALA A 180 -8.37 -3.35 13.23
C ALA A 180 -7.39 -4.22 14.02
N LYS A 181 -7.76 -4.66 15.21
CA LYS A 181 -6.97 -5.61 16.00
C LYS A 181 -6.83 -6.97 15.31
N ASP A 182 -7.91 -7.50 14.69
CA ASP A 182 -7.81 -8.74 13.91
C ASP A 182 -6.83 -8.60 12.73
N LEU A 183 -6.97 -7.53 11.94
CA LEU A 183 -6.08 -7.28 10.81
C LEU A 183 -4.64 -7.05 11.28
N ALA A 184 -4.44 -6.28 12.35
CA ALA A 184 -3.13 -6.04 12.97
C ALA A 184 -2.47 -7.36 13.40
N GLY A 185 -3.22 -8.26 14.03
CA GLY A 185 -2.74 -9.59 14.41
C GLY A 185 -2.29 -10.41 13.19
N ARG A 186 -2.99 -10.31 12.06
CA ARG A 186 -2.58 -10.97 10.80
C ARG A 186 -1.28 -10.40 10.25
N PHE A 187 -1.07 -9.08 10.31
CA PHE A 187 0.19 -8.43 9.93
C PHE A 187 1.33 -8.90 10.82
N VAL A 188 1.16 -8.86 12.14
CA VAL A 188 2.17 -9.31 13.10
C VAL A 188 2.55 -10.76 12.84
N LYS A 189 1.57 -11.65 12.75
CA LYS A 189 1.81 -13.08 12.46
C LYS A 189 2.51 -13.30 11.12
N ASN A 190 2.11 -12.57 10.06
CA ASN A 190 2.79 -12.67 8.77
C ASN A 190 4.22 -12.18 8.83
N PHE A 191 4.50 -11.16 9.66
CA PHE A 191 5.82 -10.54 9.75
C PHE A 191 6.84 -11.40 10.49
N GLU A 192 6.43 -12.32 11.36
CA GLU A 192 7.31 -13.22 12.12
C GLU A 192 8.34 -13.93 11.23
N LYS A 193 7.96 -14.33 10.01
CA LYS A 193 8.86 -14.99 9.05
C LYS A 193 10.06 -14.14 8.61
N TYR A 194 10.01 -12.81 8.78
CA TYR A 194 11.08 -11.90 8.45
C TYR A 194 12.00 -11.59 9.62
N THR A 195 11.65 -12.00 10.84
CA THR A 195 12.45 -11.75 12.05
C THR A 195 13.61 -12.74 12.25
N THR A 196 13.91 -13.53 11.24
CA THR A 196 15.04 -14.49 11.25
C THR A 196 16.41 -13.82 11.19
N ASN A 197 16.45 -12.52 10.85
CA ASN A 197 17.66 -11.71 10.83
C ASN A 197 17.46 -10.37 11.58
N GLU A 198 18.54 -9.67 11.89
CA GLU A 198 18.52 -8.42 12.65
C GLU A 198 17.77 -7.30 11.92
N ALA A 199 17.89 -7.24 10.59
CA ALA A 199 17.18 -6.25 9.79
C ALA A 199 15.65 -6.39 9.93
N GLY A 200 15.13 -7.60 9.90
CA GLY A 200 13.70 -7.85 10.11
C GLY A 200 13.27 -7.59 11.55
N LYS A 201 14.07 -7.98 12.56
CA LYS A 201 13.78 -7.69 13.96
C LYS A 201 13.66 -6.18 14.24
N ALA A 202 14.55 -5.37 13.65
CA ALA A 202 14.53 -3.93 13.82
C ALA A 202 13.26 -3.25 13.27
N LEU A 203 12.54 -3.91 12.36
CA LEU A 203 11.33 -3.38 11.75
C LEU A 203 10.03 -3.73 12.49
N VAL A 204 10.07 -4.61 13.50
CA VAL A 204 8.86 -5.05 14.22
C VAL A 204 8.08 -3.86 14.80
N ALA A 205 8.78 -2.87 15.35
CA ALA A 205 8.17 -1.66 15.92
C ALA A 205 7.52 -0.74 14.87
N ALA A 206 7.81 -0.92 13.58
CA ALA A 206 7.20 -0.16 12.49
C ALA A 206 5.86 -0.73 12.02
N GLY A 207 5.52 -1.93 12.48
CA GLY A 207 4.24 -2.57 12.23
C GLY A 207 3.13 -2.12 13.17
N PRO A 208 1.95 -2.75 13.06
CA PRO A 208 0.85 -2.50 13.99
C PRO A 208 1.23 -2.80 15.44
N GLN A 209 0.70 -1.98 16.35
CA GLN A 209 0.86 -2.12 17.79
C GLN A 209 -0.48 -2.55 18.41
N LEU A 210 -0.53 -3.70 19.07
CA LEU A 210 -1.71 -4.29 19.72
C LEU A 210 -1.76 -3.99 21.21
#